data_fb4d0bc80452f043b7420d5009549279
#
_entry.id   fb4d0bc80452f043b7420d5009549279
#
_cell.length_a   1.000
_cell.length_b   1.000
_cell.length_c   1.000
_cell.angle_alpha   90.00
_cell.angle_beta   90.00
_cell.angle_gamma   90.00
#
_symmetry.space_group_name_H-M   'P 1'
#
loop_
_entity.id
_entity.type
_entity.pdbx_description
1 polymer ?
#
loop_
_entity_poly.entity_id
_entity_poly.type
_entity_poly.pdbx_seq_one_letter_code
_entity_poly.pdbx_strand_id
1 'polypeptide(L)'
;DYREIGRWLGEQLRTKKQKIGVIADWKMSEAVQAEICGLNEALEGSESKISWCIYRRKEQDIVERMKKETKADALVVLDAGILEEFGEQAENGTYEGAELYGVGYSLKTIALLDNGNIQGLAVPDGYEIGYKSVEEITKRIEHRSYKMQGYITEYQVLGKENFSMDEDLERFLYSYE
;
A
#
# COMPACT_ATOMS: atom_id res chain seq x y z
N ASP A 1 9.13 -4.75 5.16
CA ASP A 1 8.46 -4.69 6.48
C ASP A 1 7.11 -3.94 6.34
N TYR A 2 6.01 -4.67 6.37
CA TYR A 2 4.65 -4.11 6.20
C TYR A 2 4.28 -3.08 7.28
N ARG A 3 4.80 -3.22 8.50
CA ARG A 3 4.54 -2.24 9.57
C ARG A 3 5.21 -0.90 9.28
N GLU A 4 6.43 -0.92 8.73
CA GLU A 4 7.13 0.29 8.31
C GLU A 4 6.43 0.96 7.11
N ILE A 5 5.89 0.18 6.17
CA ILE A 5 5.05 0.69 5.08
C ILE A 5 3.85 1.45 5.66
N GLY A 6 3.14 0.82 6.59
CA GLY A 6 2.01 1.46 7.27
C GLY A 6 2.40 2.73 8.03
N ARG A 7 3.55 2.71 8.72
CA ARG A 7 4.08 3.88 9.43
C ARG A 7 4.36 5.03 8.48
N TRP A 8 5.03 4.77 7.37
CA TRP A 8 5.30 5.79 6.36
C TRP A 8 4.02 6.42 5.81
N LEU A 9 3.02 5.60 5.46
CA LEU A 9 1.71 6.10 5.01
C LEU A 9 1.06 7.01 6.05
N GLY A 10 1.16 6.65 7.35
CA GLY A 10 0.65 7.47 8.44
C GLY A 10 1.39 8.80 8.62
N GLU A 11 2.70 8.80 8.42
CA GLU A 11 3.52 10.02 8.49
C GLU A 11 3.12 11.05 7.42
N GLN A 12 2.71 10.61 6.22
CA GLN A 12 2.20 11.50 5.18
C GLN A 12 0.90 12.23 5.60
N LEU A 13 0.15 11.64 6.51
CA LEU A 13 -1.20 12.08 6.88
C LEU A 13 -1.28 12.77 8.25
N ARG A 14 -0.27 12.58 9.12
CA ARG A 14 -0.34 13.01 10.53
C ARG A 14 -0.47 14.51 10.75
N THR A 15 0.04 15.33 9.84
CA THR A 15 0.08 16.80 9.99
C THR A 15 -1.15 17.51 9.46
N LYS A 16 -2.04 16.80 8.77
CA LYS A 16 -3.12 17.39 7.96
C LYS A 16 -4.48 17.46 8.68
N LYS A 17 -4.63 16.92 9.88
CA LYS A 17 -5.91 16.84 10.63
C LYS A 17 -7.02 16.17 9.81
N GLN A 18 -6.76 14.96 9.31
CA GLN A 18 -7.62 14.27 8.37
C GLN A 18 -8.39 13.12 8.99
N LYS A 19 -9.60 12.92 8.48
CA LYS A 19 -10.36 11.66 8.64
C LYS A 19 -9.89 10.69 7.58
N ILE A 20 -9.36 9.55 7.98
CA ILE A 20 -8.75 8.57 7.10
C ILE A 20 -9.69 7.38 6.95
N GLY A 21 -9.99 7.01 5.72
CA GLY A 21 -10.61 5.73 5.37
C GLY A 21 -9.54 4.72 4.96
N VAL A 22 -9.58 3.51 5.49
CA VAL A 22 -8.67 2.44 5.10
C VAL A 22 -9.43 1.39 4.31
N ILE A 23 -8.87 0.98 3.17
CA ILE A 23 -9.41 -0.06 2.30
C ILE A 23 -8.36 -1.14 2.12
N ALA A 24 -8.72 -2.39 2.37
CA ALA A 24 -7.83 -3.53 2.25
C ALA A 24 -8.57 -4.76 1.72
N ASP A 25 -7.81 -5.73 1.21
CA ASP A 25 -8.39 -6.94 0.65
C ASP A 25 -8.92 -7.86 1.76
N TRP A 26 -8.10 -8.31 2.68
CA TRP A 26 -8.49 -9.30 3.67
C TRP A 26 -8.08 -8.94 5.10
N LYS A 27 -9.08 -8.84 5.99
CA LYS A 27 -8.90 -8.47 7.39
C LYS A 27 -7.89 -9.35 8.15
N MET A 28 -7.83 -10.65 7.84
CA MET A 28 -6.97 -11.62 8.54
C MET A 28 -5.58 -11.73 7.92
N SER A 29 -5.25 -10.95 6.89
CA SER A 29 -3.89 -10.88 6.36
C SER A 29 -2.95 -10.29 7.42
N GLU A 30 -1.86 -11.00 7.72
CA GLU A 30 -0.82 -10.50 8.62
C GLU A 30 -0.16 -9.22 8.09
N ALA A 31 0.00 -9.12 6.76
CA ALA A 31 0.52 -7.93 6.10
C ALA A 31 -0.40 -6.72 6.38
N VAL A 32 -1.69 -6.85 6.06
CA VAL A 32 -2.69 -5.78 6.28
C VAL A 32 -2.78 -5.39 7.76
N GLN A 33 -2.71 -6.35 8.67
CA GLN A 33 -2.72 -6.02 10.11
C GLN A 33 -1.46 -5.26 10.53
N ALA A 34 -0.29 -5.65 10.02
CA ALA A 34 0.96 -4.95 10.30
C ALA A 34 0.95 -3.53 9.73
N GLU A 35 0.45 -3.34 8.49
CA GLU A 35 0.30 -2.03 7.87
C GLU A 35 -0.65 -1.12 8.68
N ILE A 36 -1.81 -1.63 9.08
CA ILE A 36 -2.76 -0.87 9.90
C ILE A 36 -2.16 -0.55 11.28
N CYS A 37 -1.37 -1.45 11.87
CA CYS A 37 -0.68 -1.20 13.12
C CYS A 37 0.33 -0.05 12.97
N GLY A 38 1.19 -0.10 11.95
CA GLY A 38 2.15 0.96 11.66
C GLY A 38 1.49 2.31 11.38
N LEU A 39 0.39 2.29 10.60
CA LEU A 39 -0.41 3.48 10.32
C LEU A 39 -0.96 4.12 11.62
N ASN A 40 -1.54 3.33 12.51
CA ASN A 40 -2.03 3.83 13.80
C ASN A 40 -0.90 4.41 14.67
N GLU A 41 0.26 3.74 14.73
CA GLU A 41 1.42 4.24 15.49
C GLU A 41 1.90 5.60 14.99
N ALA A 42 1.98 5.78 13.67
CA ALA A 42 2.38 7.06 13.10
C ALA A 42 1.37 8.17 13.39
N LEU A 43 0.10 7.83 13.53
CA LEU A 43 -0.96 8.78 13.83
C LEU A 43 -1.12 9.08 15.31
N GLU A 44 -0.44 8.36 16.21
CA GLU A 44 -0.49 8.64 17.66
C GLU A 44 -0.09 10.08 17.97
N GLY A 45 -0.88 10.74 18.81
CA GLY A 45 -0.67 12.14 19.21
C GLY A 45 -0.95 13.18 18.11
N SER A 46 -1.43 12.76 16.92
CA SER A 46 -1.88 13.66 15.87
C SER A 46 -3.39 13.93 15.94
N GLU A 47 -3.86 14.94 15.19
CA GLU A 47 -5.29 15.21 15.04
C GLU A 47 -5.92 14.36 13.92
N SER A 48 -5.10 13.72 13.07
CA SER A 48 -5.55 12.78 12.03
C SER A 48 -5.89 11.42 12.66
N LYS A 49 -6.93 10.76 12.15
CA LYS A 49 -7.36 9.46 12.71
C LYS A 49 -8.02 8.59 11.65
N ILE A 50 -7.85 7.29 11.80
CA ILE A 50 -8.63 6.30 11.05
C ILE A 50 -10.08 6.36 11.52
N SER A 51 -10.98 6.70 10.61
CA SER A 51 -12.41 6.82 10.88
C SER A 51 -13.15 5.52 10.62
N TRP A 52 -12.70 4.76 9.63
CA TRP A 52 -13.26 3.46 9.27
C TRP A 52 -12.26 2.60 8.49
N CYS A 53 -12.51 1.27 8.50
CA CYS A 53 -11.78 0.29 7.70
C CYS A 53 -12.78 -0.57 6.91
N ILE A 54 -12.61 -0.64 5.60
CA ILE A 54 -13.38 -1.50 4.71
C ILE A 54 -12.49 -2.61 4.18
N TYR A 55 -12.93 -3.86 4.33
CA TYR A 55 -12.26 -5.03 3.78
C TYR A 55 -13.07 -5.57 2.61
N ARG A 56 -12.40 -5.93 1.49
CA ARG A 56 -13.05 -6.51 0.32
C ARG A 56 -13.83 -7.78 0.72
N ARG A 57 -15.01 -7.91 0.20
CA ARG A 57 -15.83 -9.13 0.30
C ARG A 57 -16.34 -9.48 -1.10
N LYS A 58 -16.33 -10.78 -1.42
CA LYS A 58 -16.64 -11.29 -2.78
C LYS A 58 -17.94 -10.79 -3.41
N GLU A 59 -18.92 -10.36 -2.61
CA GLU A 59 -20.28 -10.01 -3.06
C GLU A 59 -20.66 -8.56 -2.73
N GLN A 60 -19.75 -7.74 -2.22
CA GLN A 60 -20.06 -6.38 -1.80
C GLN A 60 -19.18 -5.36 -2.50
N ASP A 61 -19.83 -4.42 -3.16
CA ASP A 61 -19.17 -3.26 -3.75
C ASP A 61 -18.55 -2.38 -2.65
N ILE A 62 -17.25 -2.12 -2.78
CA ILE A 62 -16.49 -1.26 -1.85
C ILE A 62 -17.08 0.16 -1.87
N VAL A 63 -17.39 0.70 -3.05
CA VAL A 63 -17.92 2.04 -3.23
C VAL A 63 -19.28 2.21 -2.53
N GLU A 64 -20.17 1.22 -2.65
CA GLU A 64 -21.44 1.26 -1.93
C GLU A 64 -21.30 1.23 -0.40
N ARG A 65 -20.23 0.57 0.08
CA ARG A 65 -19.93 0.56 1.51
C ARG A 65 -19.35 1.88 1.97
N MET A 66 -18.43 2.48 1.18
CA MET A 66 -17.88 3.79 1.46
C MET A 66 -18.95 4.88 1.58
N LYS A 67 -20.00 4.83 0.74
CA LYS A 67 -21.11 5.78 0.79
C LYS A 67 -21.91 5.72 2.11
N LYS A 68 -21.78 4.65 2.88
CA LYS A 68 -22.44 4.48 4.19
C LYS A 68 -21.57 4.99 5.35
N GLU A 69 -20.30 5.24 5.09
CA GLU A 69 -19.35 5.72 6.08
C GLU A 69 -19.29 7.25 6.12
N THR A 70 -18.67 7.79 7.15
CA THR A 70 -18.39 9.23 7.20
C THR A 70 -17.39 9.60 6.09
N LYS A 71 -17.59 10.77 5.47
CA LYS A 71 -16.69 11.25 4.44
C LYS A 71 -15.26 11.30 4.97
N ALA A 72 -14.35 10.66 4.25
CA ALA A 72 -12.91 10.72 4.52
C ALA A 72 -12.27 11.89 3.77
N ASP A 73 -11.20 12.44 4.34
CA ASP A 73 -10.37 13.46 3.71
C ASP A 73 -9.19 12.80 2.96
N ALA A 74 -8.82 11.58 3.39
CA ALA A 74 -7.83 10.75 2.73
C ALA A 74 -8.24 9.27 2.75
N LEU A 75 -7.87 8.54 1.71
CA LEU A 75 -8.01 7.09 1.58
C LEU A 75 -6.62 6.45 1.57
N VAL A 76 -6.44 5.44 2.42
CA VAL A 76 -5.27 4.56 2.40
C VAL A 76 -5.71 3.20 1.88
N VAL A 77 -5.24 2.84 0.69
CA VAL A 77 -5.61 1.60 0.01
C VAL A 77 -4.45 0.61 0.08
N LEU A 78 -4.64 -0.47 0.83
CA LEU A 78 -3.66 -1.52 1.09
C LEU A 78 -3.80 -2.73 0.15
N ASP A 79 -4.38 -2.51 -1.02
CA ASP A 79 -4.54 -3.48 -2.10
C ASP A 79 -4.24 -2.81 -3.44
N ALA A 80 -3.26 -3.33 -4.17
CA ALA A 80 -2.77 -2.72 -5.41
C ALA A 80 -3.85 -2.63 -6.50
N GLY A 81 -4.69 -3.66 -6.64
CA GLY A 81 -5.75 -3.68 -7.65
C GLY A 81 -6.84 -2.65 -7.37
N ILE A 82 -7.23 -2.49 -6.09
CA ILE A 82 -8.20 -1.46 -5.69
C ILE A 82 -7.59 -0.07 -5.86
N LEU A 83 -6.30 0.09 -5.53
CA LEU A 83 -5.59 1.36 -5.70
C LEU A 83 -5.54 1.80 -7.16
N GLU A 84 -5.30 0.87 -8.08
CA GLU A 84 -5.35 1.13 -9.53
C GLU A 84 -6.74 1.58 -9.97
N GLU A 85 -7.79 0.85 -9.57
CA GLU A 85 -9.17 1.15 -9.92
C GLU A 85 -9.58 2.55 -9.42
N PHE A 86 -9.22 2.91 -8.19
CA PHE A 86 -9.53 4.21 -7.62
C PHE A 86 -8.68 5.32 -8.23
N GLY A 87 -7.40 5.05 -8.48
CA GLY A 87 -6.49 6.01 -9.11
C GLY A 87 -6.91 6.37 -10.54
N GLU A 88 -7.44 5.43 -11.31
CA GLU A 88 -7.99 5.71 -12.66
C GLU A 88 -9.22 6.63 -12.62
N GLN A 89 -9.99 6.56 -11.56
CA GLN A 89 -11.20 7.36 -11.38
C GLN A 89 -10.94 8.67 -10.60
N ALA A 90 -9.70 8.84 -10.11
CA ALA A 90 -9.34 10.04 -9.36
C ALA A 90 -9.26 11.26 -10.28
N GLU A 91 -9.82 12.37 -9.82
CA GLU A 91 -9.80 13.66 -10.52
C GLU A 91 -9.05 14.69 -9.67
N ASN A 92 -8.14 15.44 -10.30
CA ASN A 92 -7.33 16.48 -9.62
C ASN A 92 -6.60 15.97 -8.36
N GLY A 93 -6.13 14.73 -8.38
CA GLY A 93 -5.39 14.10 -7.27
C GLY A 93 -6.27 13.60 -6.12
N THR A 94 -7.59 13.51 -6.34
CA THR A 94 -8.52 13.02 -5.32
C THR A 94 -9.54 12.04 -5.91
N TYR A 95 -9.92 11.06 -5.11
CA TYR A 95 -11.06 10.19 -5.39
C TYR A 95 -12.26 10.64 -4.54
N GLU A 96 -13.33 11.11 -5.19
CA GLU A 96 -14.50 11.71 -4.52
C GLU A 96 -14.14 12.83 -3.51
N GLY A 97 -13.02 13.54 -3.75
CA GLY A 97 -12.51 14.62 -2.90
C GLY A 97 -11.66 14.17 -1.72
N ALA A 98 -11.27 12.88 -1.66
CA ALA A 98 -10.31 12.36 -0.70
C ALA A 98 -8.94 12.14 -1.38
N GLU A 99 -7.85 12.58 -0.75
CA GLU A 99 -6.49 12.29 -1.22
C GLU A 99 -6.25 10.78 -1.22
N LEU A 100 -5.53 10.25 -2.22
CA LEU A 100 -5.34 8.82 -2.41
C LEU A 100 -3.89 8.41 -2.11
N TYR A 101 -3.72 7.50 -1.17
CA TYR A 101 -2.45 6.89 -0.78
C TYR A 101 -2.58 5.38 -0.78
N GLY A 102 -1.48 4.65 -0.97
CA GLY A 102 -1.59 3.20 -0.86
C GLY A 102 -0.33 2.41 -1.16
N VAL A 103 -0.55 1.12 -1.35
CA VAL A 103 0.48 0.13 -1.71
C VAL A 103 0.23 -0.33 -3.14
N GLY A 104 1.26 -0.30 -3.97
CA GLY A 104 1.18 -0.75 -5.36
C GLY A 104 2.55 -1.08 -5.92
N TYR A 105 2.60 -1.91 -6.97
CA TYR A 105 3.86 -2.41 -7.53
C TYR A 105 3.80 -2.54 -9.05
N SER A 106 2.82 -1.95 -9.71
CA SER A 106 2.68 -2.00 -11.16
C SER A 106 3.13 -0.69 -11.82
N LEU A 107 3.53 -0.76 -13.09
CA LEU A 107 3.78 0.43 -13.91
C LEU A 107 2.57 1.37 -13.95
N LYS A 108 1.37 0.81 -13.82
CA LYS A 108 0.13 1.58 -13.79
C LYS A 108 0.01 2.42 -12.51
N THR A 109 0.28 1.84 -11.33
CA THR A 109 0.28 2.61 -10.08
C THR A 109 1.34 3.71 -10.08
N ILE A 110 2.51 3.45 -10.67
CA ILE A 110 3.56 4.46 -10.84
C ILE A 110 3.10 5.60 -11.76
N ALA A 111 2.49 5.27 -12.91
CA ALA A 111 1.95 6.29 -13.82
C ALA A 111 0.83 7.13 -13.17
N LEU A 112 0.01 6.51 -12.31
CA LEU A 112 -1.03 7.22 -11.56
C LEU A 112 -0.42 8.18 -10.51
N LEU A 113 0.71 7.82 -9.91
CA LEU A 113 1.46 8.71 -9.03
C LEU A 113 2.07 9.88 -9.82
N ASP A 114 2.74 9.60 -10.93
CA ASP A 114 3.35 10.62 -11.81
C ASP A 114 2.31 11.64 -12.32
N ASN A 115 1.15 11.14 -12.74
CA ASN A 115 0.02 11.98 -13.14
C ASN A 115 -0.63 12.74 -11.97
N GLY A 116 -0.23 12.46 -10.72
CA GLY A 116 -0.77 13.09 -9.53
C GLY A 116 -2.15 12.57 -9.09
N ASN A 117 -2.61 11.45 -9.63
CA ASN A 117 -3.85 10.78 -9.22
C ASN A 117 -3.70 10.10 -7.84
N ILE A 118 -2.49 9.67 -7.51
CA ILE A 118 -2.10 9.14 -6.21
C ILE A 118 -1.11 10.13 -5.58
N GLN A 119 -1.21 10.38 -4.29
CA GLN A 119 -0.36 11.35 -3.58
C GLN A 119 0.86 10.70 -2.92
N GLY A 120 0.77 9.41 -2.59
CA GLY A 120 1.86 8.64 -2.01
C GLY A 120 1.67 7.15 -2.23
N LEU A 121 2.76 6.49 -2.60
CA LEU A 121 2.81 5.09 -2.99
C LEU A 121 3.95 4.37 -2.27
N ALA A 122 3.65 3.28 -1.59
CA ALA A 122 4.65 2.33 -1.13
C ALA A 122 4.74 1.16 -2.13
N VAL A 123 5.95 0.84 -2.57
CA VAL A 123 6.24 -0.17 -3.60
C VAL A 123 7.08 -1.28 -2.97
N PRO A 124 6.49 -2.43 -2.57
CA PRO A 124 7.25 -3.59 -2.10
C PRO A 124 8.09 -4.21 -3.22
N ASP A 125 9.26 -4.76 -2.87
CA ASP A 125 10.06 -5.55 -3.82
C ASP A 125 9.46 -6.94 -4.04
N GLY A 126 8.53 -7.03 -4.98
CA GLY A 126 7.87 -8.28 -5.32
C GLY A 126 8.80 -9.30 -5.98
N TYR A 127 9.84 -8.85 -6.72
CA TYR A 127 10.83 -9.73 -7.31
C TYR A 127 11.65 -10.41 -6.19
N GLU A 128 12.20 -9.65 -5.26
CA GLU A 128 12.97 -10.22 -4.16
C GLU A 128 12.11 -11.15 -3.29
N ILE A 129 10.86 -10.77 -3.01
CA ILE A 129 9.89 -11.63 -2.30
C ILE A 129 9.73 -12.96 -3.03
N GLY A 130 9.47 -12.94 -4.34
CA GLY A 130 9.31 -14.14 -5.17
C GLY A 130 10.58 -14.98 -5.22
N TYR A 131 11.73 -14.36 -5.50
CA TYR A 131 13.02 -15.02 -5.57
C TYR A 131 13.38 -15.74 -4.26
N LYS A 132 13.32 -15.04 -3.13
CA LYS A 132 13.60 -15.60 -1.81
C LYS A 132 12.64 -16.74 -1.44
N SER A 133 11.37 -16.60 -1.79
CA SER A 133 10.39 -17.66 -1.55
C SER A 133 10.75 -18.94 -2.33
N VAL A 134 11.09 -18.83 -3.61
CA VAL A 134 11.49 -19.99 -4.42
C VAL A 134 12.81 -20.58 -3.93
N GLU A 135 13.81 -19.74 -3.60
CA GLU A 135 15.10 -20.18 -3.04
C GLU A 135 14.90 -21.03 -1.79
N GLU A 136 14.10 -20.56 -0.84
CA GLU A 136 13.84 -21.27 0.42
C GLU A 136 13.07 -22.59 0.23
N ILE A 137 12.07 -22.58 -0.67
CA ILE A 137 11.33 -23.80 -1.01
C ILE A 137 12.26 -24.83 -1.68
N THR A 138 13.13 -24.40 -2.58
CA THR A 138 14.11 -25.27 -3.27
C THR A 138 15.06 -25.90 -2.25
N LYS A 139 15.68 -25.11 -1.36
CA LYS A 139 16.52 -25.62 -0.26
C LYS A 139 15.79 -26.66 0.61
N ARG A 140 14.51 -26.42 0.89
CA ARG A 140 13.68 -27.35 1.69
C ARG A 140 13.39 -28.64 0.97
N ILE A 141 13.21 -28.61 -0.34
CA ILE A 141 12.99 -29.82 -1.17
C ILE A 141 14.28 -30.64 -1.25
N GLU A 142 15.42 -29.98 -1.52
CA GLU A 142 16.73 -30.64 -1.66
C GLU A 142 17.23 -31.21 -0.30
N HIS A 143 16.98 -30.48 0.77
CA HIS A 143 17.44 -30.82 2.11
C HIS A 143 16.27 -30.90 3.09
N ARG A 144 15.75 -32.12 3.33
CA ARG A 144 14.56 -32.34 4.18
C ARG A 144 14.70 -31.83 5.63
N SER A 145 15.93 -31.70 6.14
CA SER A 145 16.22 -31.15 7.48
C SER A 145 16.39 -29.63 7.49
N TYR A 146 16.44 -28.99 6.32
CA TYR A 146 16.58 -27.54 6.22
C TYR A 146 15.36 -26.85 6.84
N LYS A 147 15.61 -25.86 7.69
CA LYS A 147 14.54 -25.00 8.24
C LYS A 147 14.49 -23.72 7.42
N MET A 148 13.38 -23.51 6.74
CA MET A 148 13.15 -22.29 5.97
C MET A 148 13.31 -21.05 6.86
N GLN A 149 13.94 -20.03 6.32
CA GLN A 149 14.16 -18.75 6.99
C GLN A 149 13.17 -17.70 6.47
N GLY A 150 12.77 -16.80 7.35
CA GLY A 150 12.04 -15.59 6.96
C GLY A 150 13.02 -14.48 6.57
N TYR A 151 12.66 -13.69 5.57
CA TYR A 151 13.42 -12.53 5.11
C TYR A 151 12.53 -11.29 5.18
N ILE A 152 13.16 -10.15 5.45
CA ILE A 152 12.55 -8.83 5.29
C ILE A 152 13.15 -8.28 4.00
N THR A 153 12.31 -8.10 2.99
CA THR A 153 12.69 -7.49 1.72
C THR A 153 12.59 -5.98 1.79
N GLU A 154 13.28 -5.31 0.89
CA GLU A 154 13.22 -3.86 0.77
C GLU A 154 11.86 -3.40 0.21
N TYR A 155 11.57 -2.14 0.35
CA TYR A 155 10.45 -1.44 -0.28
C TYR A 155 10.88 0.00 -0.58
N GLN A 156 10.26 0.59 -1.60
CA GLN A 156 10.45 2.00 -1.92
C GLN A 156 9.21 2.81 -1.51
N VAL A 157 9.43 4.08 -1.22
CA VAL A 157 8.35 5.01 -0.88
C VAL A 157 8.43 6.21 -1.80
N LEU A 158 7.36 6.44 -2.51
CA LEU A 158 7.26 7.44 -3.55
C LEU A 158 6.15 8.43 -3.20
N GLY A 159 6.51 9.70 -3.09
CA GLY A 159 5.58 10.81 -2.96
C GLY A 159 5.71 11.74 -4.14
N LYS A 160 4.73 12.59 -4.35
CA LYS A 160 4.74 13.58 -5.44
C LYS A 160 5.97 14.50 -5.42
N GLU A 161 6.54 14.76 -4.23
CA GLU A 161 7.68 15.67 -4.07
C GLU A 161 9.04 15.00 -4.30
N ASN A 162 9.12 13.67 -4.13
CA ASN A 162 10.36 12.90 -4.26
C ASN A 162 10.31 11.87 -5.38
N PHE A 163 9.28 11.91 -6.21
CA PHE A 163 9.19 11.05 -7.38
C PHE A 163 10.20 11.53 -8.43
N SER A 164 11.22 10.73 -8.68
CA SER A 164 12.04 10.79 -9.88
C SER A 164 12.15 9.38 -10.44
N MET A 165 11.94 9.25 -11.75
CA MET A 165 12.23 8.00 -12.44
C MET A 165 13.74 7.92 -12.57
N ASP A 166 14.42 7.39 -11.55
CA ASP A 166 15.86 7.15 -11.55
C ASP A 166 16.17 5.69 -11.93
N GLU A 167 17.46 5.41 -12.14
CA GLU A 167 17.89 4.06 -12.56
C GLU A 167 17.52 2.97 -11.52
N ASP A 168 17.45 3.33 -10.24
CA ASP A 168 17.10 2.39 -9.19
C ASP A 168 15.61 2.01 -9.24
N LEU A 169 14.74 3.00 -9.47
CA LEU A 169 13.31 2.74 -9.66
C LEU A 169 13.04 2.00 -10.96
N GLU A 170 13.72 2.37 -12.07
CA GLU A 170 13.64 1.62 -13.32
C GLU A 170 14.03 0.15 -13.11
N ARG A 171 15.17 -0.11 -12.47
CA ARG A 171 15.64 -1.47 -12.18
C ARG A 171 14.66 -2.24 -11.29
N PHE A 172 14.06 -1.57 -10.32
CA PHE A 172 13.06 -2.14 -9.42
C PHE A 172 11.77 -2.53 -10.16
N LEU A 173 11.34 -1.73 -11.14
CA LEU A 173 10.16 -1.97 -11.97
C LEU A 173 10.40 -2.99 -13.08
N TYR A 174 11.55 -2.92 -13.78
CA TYR A 174 11.88 -3.82 -14.90
C TYR A 174 12.40 -5.19 -14.47
N SER A 175 12.63 -5.43 -13.19
CA SER A 175 12.87 -6.78 -12.69
C SER A 175 11.63 -7.70 -12.79
N TYR A 176 10.52 -7.19 -13.36
CA TYR A 176 9.29 -7.93 -13.64
C TYR A 176 9.15 -8.36 -15.13
N GLU A 177 10.09 -8.04 -16.03
CA GLU A 177 10.16 -8.58 -17.38
C GLU A 177 11.07 -9.82 -17.46
#